data_b65b24ae8bbbc3016a1d6f43bacadcf0
#
_entry.id   b65b24ae8bbbc3016a1d6f43bacadcf0
#
_cell.length_a   1.000
_cell.length_b   1.000
_cell.length_c   1.000
_cell.angle_alpha   90.00
_cell.angle_beta   90.00
_cell.angle_gamma   90.00
#
_symmetry.space_group_name_H-M   'P 1'
#
loop_
_entity.id
_entity.type
_entity.pdbx_description
1 polymer ?
#
loop_
_entity_poly.entity_id
_entity_poly.type
_entity_poly.pdbx_seq_one_letter_code
_entity_poly.pdbx_strand_id
1 'polypeptide(L)'
;MNKPTKWKTQKEAFVESLSYLEGRKKGKITSIKTPWQSFNNATTDGIEWHSTTVIGARPATGKTLIKDLLVNGAFKLNPLMNFRVLEFQFEMLGKNSAIREYSGHLQKSYKYLCSADGQLTDEDFEKCRVYAKDKLKYPIDVVEEPCNMIEFREIVQEYMNLHSSVNEEGKRLYKNTIITLDHSLLLKRSPGEKDKFDMLYTLGETLTALKRKYPIAFIVLSQLNRSIDAPERNEDGKYGNFILESDIMGADALLQHADTLIGLNRPGKQKIKYYGVERYIVDGDPTILAMHFIKCR
;
A
#
# COMPACT_ATOMS: atom_id res chain seq x y z
N MET A 1 29.53 -19.50 21.31
CA MET A 1 28.52 -18.88 20.41
C MET A 1 29.16 -17.69 19.72
N ASN A 2 29.44 -17.81 18.41
CA ASN A 2 29.99 -16.69 17.65
C ASN A 2 28.91 -15.58 17.57
N LYS A 3 29.22 -14.35 18.00
CA LYS A 3 28.36 -13.19 17.74
C LYS A 3 28.12 -13.08 16.24
N PRO A 4 26.88 -12.89 15.77
CA PRO A 4 26.64 -12.70 14.36
C PRO A 4 27.42 -11.47 13.88
N THR A 5 28.21 -11.63 12.81
CA THR A 5 28.95 -10.54 12.20
C THR A 5 27.95 -9.52 11.64
N LYS A 6 28.18 -8.23 11.90
CA LYS A 6 27.33 -7.14 11.39
C LYS A 6 27.55 -6.87 9.89
N TRP A 7 28.43 -7.61 9.25
CA TRP A 7 28.78 -7.46 7.83
C TRP A 7 28.70 -8.79 7.12
N LYS A 8 28.53 -8.73 5.83
CA LYS A 8 28.55 -9.81 4.88
C LYS A 8 29.70 -9.57 3.91
N THR A 9 30.38 -10.60 3.49
CA THR A 9 31.42 -10.49 2.46
C THR A 9 30.79 -10.23 1.09
N GLN A 10 31.52 -9.58 0.20
CA GLN A 10 31.10 -9.39 -1.18
C GLN A 10 30.82 -10.74 -1.89
N LYS A 11 31.63 -11.77 -1.61
CA LYS A 11 31.44 -13.12 -2.13
C LYS A 11 30.07 -13.68 -1.74
N GLU A 12 29.67 -13.57 -0.47
CA GLU A 12 28.35 -14.02 0.00
C GLU A 12 27.23 -13.25 -0.70
N ALA A 13 27.40 -11.92 -0.88
CA ALA A 13 26.39 -11.11 -1.58
C ALA A 13 26.22 -11.55 -3.04
N PHE A 14 27.29 -11.86 -3.76
CA PHE A 14 27.23 -12.36 -5.13
C PHE A 14 26.59 -13.76 -5.20
N VAL A 15 26.91 -14.66 -4.30
CA VAL A 15 26.28 -16.00 -4.25
C VAL A 15 24.78 -15.89 -4.04
N GLU A 16 24.35 -15.05 -3.10
CA GLU A 16 22.92 -14.80 -2.86
C GLU A 16 22.23 -14.17 -4.07
N SER A 17 22.87 -13.21 -4.75
CA SER A 17 22.30 -12.58 -5.94
C SER A 17 22.10 -13.58 -7.08
N LEU A 18 23.05 -14.47 -7.30
CA LEU A 18 22.92 -15.53 -8.31
C LEU A 18 21.80 -16.50 -7.96
N SER A 19 21.68 -16.90 -6.69
CA SER A 19 20.58 -17.76 -6.22
C SER A 19 19.22 -17.08 -6.40
N TYR A 20 19.12 -15.77 -6.11
CA TYR A 20 17.92 -14.99 -6.35
C TYR A 20 17.55 -14.94 -7.84
N LEU A 21 18.51 -14.61 -8.71
CA LEU A 21 18.32 -14.57 -10.17
C LEU A 21 17.89 -15.93 -10.74
N GLU A 22 18.51 -17.01 -10.26
CA GLU A 22 18.10 -18.36 -10.64
C GLU A 22 16.68 -18.68 -10.21
N GLY A 23 16.30 -18.28 -8.99
CA GLY A 23 14.94 -18.42 -8.47
C GLY A 23 13.92 -17.65 -9.31
N ARG A 24 14.24 -16.41 -9.73
CA ARG A 24 13.43 -15.61 -10.65
C ARG A 24 13.31 -16.28 -12.02
N LYS A 25 14.42 -16.69 -12.61
CA LYS A 25 14.46 -17.38 -13.92
C LYS A 25 13.61 -18.66 -13.93
N LYS A 26 13.60 -19.40 -12.83
CA LYS A 26 12.81 -20.64 -12.69
C LYS A 26 11.35 -20.40 -12.26
N GLY A 27 10.93 -19.15 -12.07
CA GLY A 27 9.58 -18.81 -11.56
C GLY A 27 9.32 -19.22 -10.11
N LYS A 28 10.36 -19.56 -9.34
CA LYS A 28 10.25 -19.89 -7.90
C LYS A 28 10.14 -18.65 -7.02
N ILE A 29 10.73 -17.53 -7.46
CA ILE A 29 10.63 -16.23 -6.84
C ILE A 29 9.83 -15.33 -7.78
N THR A 30 8.68 -14.87 -7.33
CA THR A 30 7.78 -14.03 -8.13
C THR A 30 7.37 -12.81 -7.32
N SER A 31 7.06 -11.71 -8.01
CA SER A 31 6.45 -10.53 -7.43
C SER A 31 4.94 -10.71 -7.31
N ILE A 32 4.31 -9.95 -6.44
CA ILE A 32 2.85 -9.89 -6.29
C ILE A 32 2.29 -9.12 -7.48
N LYS A 33 1.65 -9.81 -8.42
CA LYS A 33 1.00 -9.16 -9.57
C LYS A 33 -0.14 -8.26 -9.09
N THR A 34 -0.19 -7.06 -9.65
CA THR A 34 -1.24 -6.09 -9.39
C THR A 34 -2.29 -6.08 -10.51
N PRO A 35 -3.48 -5.49 -10.30
CA PRO A 35 -4.52 -5.42 -11.33
C PRO A 35 -4.14 -4.58 -12.57
N TRP A 36 -3.07 -3.80 -12.49
CA TRP A 36 -2.66 -2.90 -13.55
C TRP A 36 -1.39 -3.38 -14.24
N GLN A 37 -1.52 -3.72 -15.52
CA GLN A 37 -0.36 -4.19 -16.31
C GLN A 37 0.73 -3.12 -16.40
N SER A 38 0.36 -1.84 -16.50
CA SER A 38 1.30 -0.71 -16.48
C SER A 38 2.12 -0.65 -15.19
N PHE A 39 1.48 -0.94 -14.04
CA PHE A 39 2.18 -1.06 -12.75
C PHE A 39 3.21 -2.20 -12.80
N ASN A 40 2.78 -3.38 -13.24
CA ASN A 40 3.65 -4.56 -13.29
C ASN A 40 4.84 -4.33 -14.24
N ASN A 41 4.61 -3.65 -15.38
CA ASN A 41 5.67 -3.31 -16.33
C ASN A 41 6.65 -2.24 -15.82
N ALA A 42 6.17 -1.30 -14.99
CA ALA A 42 7.01 -0.24 -14.42
C ALA A 42 7.85 -0.71 -13.22
N THR A 43 7.54 -1.87 -12.67
CA THR A 43 8.20 -2.49 -11.53
C THR A 43 8.76 -3.86 -11.92
N THR A 44 9.28 -4.62 -10.98
CA THR A 44 9.78 -5.99 -11.22
C THR A 44 8.62 -6.99 -11.27
N ASP A 45 7.73 -6.88 -12.28
CA ASP A 45 6.50 -7.66 -12.48
C ASP A 45 5.46 -7.53 -11.35
N GLY A 46 5.47 -6.43 -10.60
CA GLY A 46 4.55 -6.18 -9.50
C GLY A 46 5.25 -5.72 -8.22
N ILE A 47 4.67 -6.03 -7.06
CA ILE A 47 5.23 -5.67 -5.75
C ILE A 47 6.13 -6.80 -5.27
N GLU A 48 7.39 -6.49 -4.97
CA GLU A 48 8.35 -7.46 -4.43
C GLU A 48 8.19 -7.63 -2.91
N TRP A 49 8.57 -8.80 -2.42
CA TRP A 49 8.82 -9.01 -0.99
C TRP A 49 10.06 -8.21 -0.56
N HIS A 50 10.14 -7.86 0.72
CA HIS A 50 11.20 -6.99 1.27
C HIS A 50 11.21 -5.57 0.68
N SER A 51 10.05 -5.08 0.22
CA SER A 51 9.92 -3.76 -0.41
C SER A 51 8.93 -2.84 0.32
N THR A 52 8.99 -1.56 0.01
CA THR A 52 8.08 -0.53 0.50
C THR A 52 7.52 0.26 -0.69
N THR A 53 6.22 0.16 -0.91
CA THR A 53 5.47 0.97 -1.87
C THR A 53 4.75 2.07 -1.12
N VAL A 54 5.01 3.32 -1.47
CA VAL A 54 4.32 4.50 -0.91
C VAL A 54 3.35 5.04 -1.94
N ILE A 55 2.11 5.30 -1.54
CA ILE A 55 1.05 5.86 -2.40
C ILE A 55 0.59 7.18 -1.80
N GLY A 56 0.96 8.28 -2.46
CA GLY A 56 0.58 9.64 -2.07
C GLY A 56 -0.64 10.15 -2.84
N ALA A 57 -1.58 10.80 -2.17
CA ALA A 57 -2.71 11.47 -2.82
C ALA A 57 -3.32 12.55 -1.93
N ARG A 58 -4.06 13.48 -2.54
CA ARG A 58 -4.95 14.39 -1.80
C ARG A 58 -6.13 13.63 -1.18
N PRO A 59 -6.77 14.14 -0.12
CA PRO A 59 -8.01 13.58 0.41
C PRO A 59 -9.06 13.35 -0.69
N ALA A 60 -9.87 12.30 -0.53
CA ALA A 60 -10.94 11.93 -1.46
C ALA A 60 -10.50 11.63 -2.92
N THR A 61 -9.20 11.42 -3.18
CA THR A 61 -8.71 10.99 -4.50
C THR A 61 -8.94 9.50 -4.75
N GLY A 62 -9.00 8.67 -3.69
CA GLY A 62 -9.22 7.23 -3.79
C GLY A 62 -8.02 6.37 -3.34
N LYS A 63 -7.17 6.88 -2.42
CA LYS A 63 -6.04 6.10 -1.87
C LYS A 63 -6.48 4.75 -1.34
N THR A 64 -7.43 4.75 -0.41
CA THR A 64 -7.96 3.53 0.20
C THR A 64 -8.54 2.57 -0.85
N LEU A 65 -9.27 3.09 -1.85
CA LEU A 65 -9.76 2.27 -2.97
C LEU A 65 -8.62 1.57 -3.72
N ILE A 66 -7.53 2.28 -4.02
CA ILE A 66 -6.37 1.69 -4.71
C ILE A 66 -5.70 0.64 -3.81
N LYS A 67 -5.54 0.90 -2.51
CA LYS A 67 -5.04 -0.08 -1.53
C LYS A 67 -5.93 -1.34 -1.53
N ASP A 68 -7.24 -1.19 -1.46
CA ASP A 68 -8.18 -2.32 -1.44
C ASP A 68 -8.13 -3.12 -2.75
N LEU A 69 -8.00 -2.44 -3.90
CA LEU A 69 -7.84 -3.11 -5.19
C LEU A 69 -6.49 -3.85 -5.28
N LEU A 70 -5.40 -3.31 -4.71
CA LEU A 70 -4.12 -3.99 -4.62
C LEU A 70 -4.20 -5.25 -3.76
N VAL A 71 -4.76 -5.14 -2.55
CA VAL A 71 -4.90 -6.27 -1.61
C VAL A 71 -5.80 -7.36 -2.20
N ASN A 72 -6.98 -6.97 -2.70
CA ASN A 72 -7.92 -7.91 -3.31
C ASN A 72 -7.34 -8.55 -4.59
N GLY A 73 -6.66 -7.75 -5.40
CA GLY A 73 -5.96 -8.20 -6.60
C GLY A 73 -4.81 -9.17 -6.27
N ALA A 74 -4.09 -8.93 -5.18
CA ALA A 74 -3.01 -9.81 -4.76
C ALA A 74 -3.49 -11.25 -4.56
N PHE A 75 -4.62 -11.47 -3.89
CA PHE A 75 -5.18 -12.83 -3.73
C PHE A 75 -5.70 -13.42 -5.05
N LYS A 76 -6.40 -12.63 -5.85
CA LYS A 76 -7.04 -13.13 -7.09
C LYS A 76 -6.02 -13.43 -8.19
N LEU A 77 -4.98 -12.62 -8.32
CA LEU A 77 -3.99 -12.72 -9.40
C LEU A 77 -2.80 -13.61 -9.05
N ASN A 78 -2.65 -13.96 -7.77
CA ASN A 78 -1.55 -14.78 -7.30
C ASN A 78 -2.04 -15.99 -6.47
N PRO A 79 -2.94 -16.84 -7.03
CA PRO A 79 -3.63 -17.89 -6.27
C PRO A 79 -2.68 -18.96 -5.72
N LEU A 80 -1.49 -19.10 -6.30
CA LEU A 80 -0.49 -20.07 -5.85
C LEU A 80 0.46 -19.51 -4.78
N MET A 81 0.40 -18.19 -4.53
CA MET A 81 1.21 -17.59 -3.48
C MET A 81 0.57 -17.79 -2.11
N ASN A 82 1.38 -18.21 -1.16
CA ASN A 82 0.94 -18.38 0.23
C ASN A 82 1.42 -17.19 1.06
N PHE A 83 0.54 -16.21 1.30
CA PHE A 83 0.82 -15.01 2.07
C PHE A 83 -0.37 -14.61 2.96
N ARG A 84 -0.14 -13.67 3.85
CA ARG A 84 -1.14 -13.04 4.72
C ARG A 84 -1.12 -11.53 4.51
N VAL A 85 -2.16 -10.86 5.03
CA VAL A 85 -2.24 -9.40 5.05
C VAL A 85 -2.51 -8.94 6.47
N LEU A 86 -1.77 -7.91 6.91
CA LEU A 86 -2.04 -7.15 8.13
C LEU A 86 -2.32 -5.71 7.74
N GLU A 87 -3.54 -5.25 7.99
CA GLU A 87 -3.95 -3.88 7.65
C GLU A 87 -4.00 -2.99 8.89
N PHE A 88 -3.24 -1.90 8.89
CA PHE A 88 -3.39 -0.82 9.85
C PHE A 88 -4.36 0.20 9.27
N GLN A 89 -5.61 0.22 9.78
CA GLN A 89 -6.71 1.04 9.31
C GLN A 89 -7.12 2.06 10.39
N PHE A 90 -6.44 3.19 10.42
CA PHE A 90 -6.65 4.21 11.46
C PHE A 90 -7.70 5.27 11.09
N GLU A 91 -8.05 5.37 9.80
CA GLU A 91 -8.99 6.39 9.31
C GLU A 91 -10.44 5.99 9.57
N MET A 92 -10.75 4.70 9.55
CA MET A 92 -12.10 4.23 9.78
C MET A 92 -12.15 2.80 10.34
N LEU A 93 -13.25 2.48 11.02
CA LEU A 93 -13.50 1.16 11.54
C LEU A 93 -13.64 0.12 10.39
N GLY A 94 -13.18 -1.10 10.63
CA GLY A 94 -13.21 -2.19 9.65
C GLY A 94 -14.62 -2.49 9.15
N LYS A 95 -15.66 -2.39 9.98
CA LYS A 95 -17.05 -2.53 9.52
C LYS A 95 -17.42 -1.51 8.45
N ASN A 96 -16.95 -0.26 8.57
CA ASN A 96 -17.23 0.80 7.61
C ASN A 96 -16.45 0.59 6.30
N SER A 97 -15.23 0.05 6.40
CA SER A 97 -14.44 -0.40 5.26
C SER A 97 -15.18 -1.51 4.50
N ALA A 98 -15.66 -2.53 5.20
CA ALA A 98 -16.45 -3.63 4.61
C ALA A 98 -17.72 -3.12 3.91
N ILE A 99 -18.45 -2.16 4.52
CA ILE A 99 -19.63 -1.57 3.89
C ILE A 99 -19.27 -0.82 2.61
N ARG A 100 -18.11 -0.15 2.54
CA ARG A 100 -17.63 0.47 1.30
C ARG A 100 -17.31 -0.57 0.23
N GLU A 101 -16.74 -1.71 0.60
CA GLU A 101 -16.55 -2.82 -0.35
C GLU A 101 -17.88 -3.36 -0.87
N TYR A 102 -18.89 -3.54 -0.02
CA TYR A 102 -20.25 -3.92 -0.47
C TYR A 102 -20.85 -2.86 -1.41
N SER A 103 -20.69 -1.58 -1.10
CA SER A 103 -21.13 -0.48 -1.95
C SER A 103 -20.50 -0.58 -3.35
N GLY A 104 -19.21 -0.84 -3.43
CA GLY A 104 -18.50 -1.05 -4.69
C GLY A 104 -18.97 -2.32 -5.43
N HIS A 105 -19.18 -3.41 -4.70
CA HIS A 105 -19.61 -4.70 -5.27
C HIS A 105 -21.03 -4.61 -5.86
N LEU A 106 -21.95 -3.98 -5.14
CA LEU A 106 -23.35 -3.80 -5.57
C LEU A 106 -23.55 -2.65 -6.56
N GLN A 107 -22.55 -1.77 -6.75
CA GLN A 107 -22.70 -0.52 -7.48
C GLN A 107 -23.81 0.38 -6.88
N LYS A 108 -23.97 0.34 -5.57
CA LYS A 108 -24.95 1.11 -4.79
C LYS A 108 -24.26 2.06 -3.85
N SER A 109 -24.91 3.17 -3.49
CA SER A 109 -24.32 4.14 -2.58
C SER A 109 -24.19 3.59 -1.14
N TYR A 110 -23.23 4.10 -0.38
CA TYR A 110 -23.11 3.81 1.04
C TYR A 110 -24.40 4.13 1.82
N LYS A 111 -25.07 5.24 1.44
CA LYS A 111 -26.36 5.63 2.03
C LYS A 111 -27.43 4.56 1.79
N TYR A 112 -27.50 3.98 0.60
CA TYR A 112 -28.43 2.89 0.29
C TYR A 112 -28.27 1.70 1.24
N LEU A 113 -27.03 1.31 1.53
CA LEU A 113 -26.72 0.18 2.41
C LEU A 113 -27.02 0.45 3.88
N CYS A 114 -26.84 1.70 4.32
CA CYS A 114 -26.90 2.07 5.75
C CYS A 114 -28.17 2.84 6.15
N SER A 115 -29.05 3.15 5.19
CA SER A 115 -30.28 3.87 5.49
C SER A 115 -31.23 3.01 6.34
N ALA A 116 -31.76 3.62 7.40
CA ALA A 116 -32.79 2.99 8.22
C ALA A 116 -34.18 2.92 7.54
N ASP A 117 -34.31 3.51 6.35
CA ASP A 117 -35.57 3.59 5.60
C ASP A 117 -35.92 2.28 4.88
N GLY A 118 -35.20 1.18 5.13
CA GLY A 118 -35.44 -0.12 4.52
C GLY A 118 -35.17 -0.15 3.01
N GLN A 119 -34.25 0.67 2.51
CA GLN A 119 -33.89 0.70 1.09
C GLN A 119 -33.11 -0.53 0.66
N LEU A 120 -32.34 -1.14 1.55
CA LEU A 120 -31.58 -2.35 1.27
C LEU A 120 -32.54 -3.53 1.10
N THR A 121 -32.59 -4.09 -0.10
CA THR A 121 -33.43 -5.26 -0.39
C THR A 121 -32.82 -6.55 0.14
N ASP A 122 -33.66 -7.58 0.36
CA ASP A 122 -33.20 -8.92 0.76
C ASP A 122 -32.25 -9.52 -0.29
N GLU A 123 -32.51 -9.29 -1.57
CA GLU A 123 -31.64 -9.73 -2.66
C GLU A 123 -30.25 -9.10 -2.57
N ASP A 124 -30.15 -7.78 -2.38
CA ASP A 124 -28.87 -7.09 -2.27
C ASP A 124 -28.14 -7.45 -0.96
N PHE A 125 -28.90 -7.68 0.12
CA PHE A 125 -28.33 -8.19 1.36
C PHE A 125 -27.73 -9.58 1.19
N GLU A 126 -28.39 -10.47 0.45
CA GLU A 126 -27.85 -11.81 0.15
C GLU A 126 -26.58 -11.72 -0.74
N LYS A 127 -26.54 -10.81 -1.72
CA LYS A 127 -25.32 -10.53 -2.48
C LYS A 127 -24.16 -10.08 -1.57
N CYS A 128 -24.44 -9.24 -0.56
CA CYS A 128 -23.44 -8.88 0.46
C CYS A 128 -22.94 -10.10 1.26
N ARG A 129 -23.85 -11.01 1.64
CA ARG A 129 -23.49 -12.25 2.35
C ARG A 129 -22.58 -13.15 1.52
N VAL A 130 -22.92 -13.34 0.24
CA VAL A 130 -22.10 -14.14 -0.67
C VAL A 130 -20.71 -13.51 -0.84
N TYR A 131 -20.65 -12.20 -1.03
CA TYR A 131 -19.37 -11.47 -1.09
C TYR A 131 -18.56 -11.62 0.18
N ALA A 132 -19.16 -11.44 1.36
CA ALA A 132 -18.50 -11.62 2.65
C ALA A 132 -17.93 -13.04 2.79
N LYS A 133 -18.73 -14.07 2.45
CA LYS A 133 -18.28 -15.48 2.51
C LYS A 133 -17.07 -15.74 1.61
N ASP A 134 -17.00 -15.07 0.46
CA ASP A 134 -15.84 -15.18 -0.42
C ASP A 134 -14.60 -14.48 0.17
N LYS A 135 -14.80 -13.32 0.79
CA LYS A 135 -13.74 -12.57 1.45
C LYS A 135 -13.15 -13.26 2.67
N LEU A 136 -13.96 -13.98 3.44
CA LEU A 136 -13.50 -14.74 4.62
C LEU A 136 -12.47 -15.84 4.29
N LYS A 137 -12.28 -16.17 3.03
CA LYS A 137 -11.22 -17.12 2.58
C LYS A 137 -9.82 -16.48 2.62
N TYR A 138 -9.74 -15.16 2.62
CA TYR A 138 -8.48 -14.44 2.60
C TYR A 138 -7.97 -14.19 4.03
N PRO A 139 -6.71 -14.55 4.33
CA PRO A 139 -6.13 -14.34 5.65
C PRO A 139 -5.72 -12.86 5.82
N ILE A 140 -6.69 -12.02 6.13
CA ILE A 140 -6.53 -10.58 6.38
C ILE A 140 -6.88 -10.30 7.83
N ASP A 141 -5.96 -9.69 8.56
CA ASP A 141 -6.15 -9.22 9.93
C ASP A 141 -6.03 -7.69 9.96
N VAL A 142 -6.77 -7.04 10.88
CA VAL A 142 -6.90 -5.58 10.92
C VAL A 142 -6.54 -5.03 12.30
N VAL A 143 -5.75 -3.96 12.32
CA VAL A 143 -5.45 -3.13 13.48
C VAL A 143 -6.17 -1.80 13.30
N GLU A 144 -7.17 -1.52 14.14
CA GLU A 144 -8.01 -0.32 14.03
C GLU A 144 -7.55 0.82 14.93
N GLU A 145 -6.87 0.50 16.05
CA GLU A 145 -6.42 1.52 16.98
C GLU A 145 -5.10 2.16 16.54
N PRO A 146 -5.06 3.51 16.42
CA PRO A 146 -3.82 4.20 16.10
C PRO A 146 -2.74 3.95 17.16
N CYS A 147 -1.57 3.52 16.72
CA CYS A 147 -0.40 3.20 17.53
C CYS A 147 0.77 4.15 17.23
N ASN A 148 1.75 4.18 18.13
CA ASN A 148 3.04 4.84 17.89
C ASN A 148 4.04 3.89 17.23
N MET A 149 5.24 4.36 16.89
CA MET A 149 6.25 3.55 16.19
C MET A 149 6.79 2.37 17.00
N ILE A 150 6.79 2.46 18.31
CA ILE A 150 7.22 1.36 19.19
C ILE A 150 6.18 0.27 19.14
N GLU A 151 4.91 0.61 19.37
CA GLU A 151 3.77 -0.30 19.32
C GLU A 151 3.61 -0.92 17.91
N PHE A 152 3.74 -0.09 16.84
CA PHE A 152 3.71 -0.59 15.46
C PHE A 152 4.74 -1.69 15.22
N ARG A 153 5.98 -1.46 15.64
CA ARG A 153 7.06 -2.43 15.51
C ARG A 153 6.78 -3.72 16.31
N GLU A 154 6.27 -3.59 17.53
CA GLU A 154 5.93 -4.71 18.40
C GLU A 154 4.79 -5.54 17.79
N ILE A 155 3.70 -4.92 17.35
CA ILE A 155 2.58 -5.58 16.67
C ILE A 155 3.08 -6.36 15.44
N VAL A 156 3.88 -5.73 14.59
CA VAL A 156 4.42 -6.40 13.40
C VAL A 156 5.32 -7.58 13.79
N GLN A 157 6.19 -7.43 14.79
CA GLN A 157 7.06 -8.52 15.22
C GLN A 157 6.28 -9.68 15.83
N GLU A 158 5.29 -9.39 16.65
CA GLU A 158 4.40 -10.41 17.23
C GLU A 158 3.63 -11.15 16.15
N TYR A 159 3.04 -10.42 15.18
CA TYR A 159 2.31 -11.00 14.07
C TYR A 159 3.21 -11.91 13.19
N MET A 160 4.42 -11.47 12.87
CA MET A 160 5.36 -12.28 12.12
C MET A 160 5.80 -13.52 12.88
N ASN A 161 5.97 -13.44 14.20
CA ASN A 161 6.31 -14.59 15.04
C ASN A 161 5.15 -15.58 15.13
N LEU A 162 3.93 -15.09 15.34
CA LEU A 162 2.71 -15.91 15.42
C LEU A 162 2.50 -16.75 14.14
N HIS A 163 2.78 -16.17 12.99
CA HIS A 163 2.59 -16.79 11.68
C HIS A 163 3.90 -17.36 11.09
N SER A 164 4.84 -17.74 11.93
CA SER A 164 6.08 -18.41 11.52
C SER A 164 6.01 -19.92 11.80
N SER A 165 6.87 -20.67 11.13
CA SER A 165 7.15 -22.08 11.42
C SER A 165 8.63 -22.26 11.71
N VAL A 166 9.01 -23.42 12.24
CA VAL A 166 10.41 -23.80 12.44
C VAL A 166 10.67 -24.99 11.54
N ASN A 167 11.74 -24.94 10.72
CA ASN A 167 12.13 -26.06 9.88
C ASN A 167 12.91 -27.14 10.68
N GLU A 168 13.23 -28.24 10.04
CA GLU A 168 13.96 -29.36 10.64
C GLU A 168 15.35 -28.99 11.21
N GLU A 169 15.95 -27.91 10.68
CA GLU A 169 17.25 -27.39 11.13
C GLU A 169 17.11 -26.40 12.31
N GLY A 170 15.90 -26.22 12.84
CA GLY A 170 15.61 -25.24 13.92
C GLY A 170 15.56 -23.78 13.45
N LYS A 171 15.60 -23.50 12.13
CA LYS A 171 15.53 -22.17 11.58
C LYS A 171 14.07 -21.70 11.49
N ARG A 172 13.80 -20.49 11.97
CA ARG A 172 12.48 -19.88 11.85
C ARG A 172 12.22 -19.38 10.45
N LEU A 173 11.10 -19.81 9.88
CA LEU A 173 10.61 -19.43 8.56
C LEU A 173 9.39 -18.53 8.74
N TYR A 174 9.50 -17.31 8.27
CA TYR A 174 8.41 -16.33 8.35
C TYR A 174 7.52 -16.42 7.12
N LYS A 175 6.22 -16.23 7.33
CA LYS A 175 5.24 -16.17 6.26
C LYS A 175 5.40 -14.87 5.49
N ASN A 176 5.33 -14.93 4.17
CA ASN A 176 5.21 -13.75 3.32
C ASN A 176 3.99 -12.93 3.76
N THR A 177 4.16 -11.62 3.98
CA THR A 177 3.11 -10.77 4.54
C THR A 177 3.05 -9.43 3.82
N ILE A 178 1.87 -9.05 3.35
CA ILE A 178 1.60 -7.67 2.93
C ILE A 178 1.18 -6.91 4.18
N ILE A 179 1.80 -5.76 4.44
CA ILE A 179 1.39 -4.87 5.52
C ILE A 179 0.96 -3.54 4.91
N THR A 180 -0.29 -3.16 5.14
CA THR A 180 -0.82 -1.86 4.70
C THR A 180 -0.92 -0.88 5.87
N LEU A 181 -0.67 0.41 5.61
CA LEU A 181 -0.81 1.50 6.58
C LEU A 181 -1.67 2.60 5.98
N ASP A 182 -2.93 2.71 6.42
CA ASP A 182 -3.88 3.74 5.99
C ASP A 182 -4.24 4.68 7.15
N HIS A 183 -3.65 5.86 7.26
CA HIS A 183 -2.51 6.38 6.52
C HIS A 183 -1.41 6.84 7.50
N SER A 184 -0.19 7.04 7.00
CA SER A 184 1.00 7.30 7.82
C SER A 184 0.87 8.47 8.82
N LEU A 185 0.10 9.51 8.51
CA LEU A 185 -0.08 10.68 9.37
C LEU A 185 -1.03 10.47 10.54
N LEU A 186 -1.73 9.33 10.63
CA LEU A 186 -2.60 8.97 11.76
C LEU A 186 -1.87 8.18 12.84
N LEU A 187 -0.62 7.81 12.60
CA LEU A 187 0.24 7.27 13.65
C LEU A 187 0.40 8.28 14.79
N LYS A 188 0.47 7.76 16.01
CA LYS A 188 0.79 8.56 17.19
C LYS A 188 2.30 8.82 17.24
N ARG A 189 2.70 9.96 17.76
CA ARG A 189 4.10 10.25 17.99
C ARG A 189 4.62 9.41 19.17
N SER A 190 5.82 8.88 19.01
CA SER A 190 6.54 8.22 20.10
C SER A 190 7.15 9.24 21.06
N PRO A 191 7.42 8.87 22.30
CA PRO A 191 8.22 9.71 23.20
C PRO A 191 9.56 10.07 22.55
N GLY A 192 9.90 11.38 22.54
CA GLY A 192 11.13 11.91 21.94
C GLY A 192 10.97 12.47 20.52
N GLU A 193 9.90 12.15 19.80
CA GLU A 193 9.61 12.75 18.50
C GLU A 193 9.04 14.18 18.67
N LYS A 194 9.69 15.15 18.04
CA LYS A 194 9.34 16.58 18.19
C LYS A 194 8.08 16.94 17.41
N ASP A 195 7.95 16.41 16.21
CA ASP A 195 6.87 16.71 15.29
C ASP A 195 6.50 15.50 14.39
N LYS A 196 5.61 15.72 13.42
CA LYS A 196 5.22 14.69 12.46
C LYS A 196 6.32 14.32 11.47
N PHE A 197 7.28 15.20 11.21
CA PHE A 197 8.39 14.88 10.31
C PHE A 197 9.34 13.89 10.98
N ASP A 198 9.68 14.13 12.26
CA ASP A 198 10.48 13.17 13.06
C ASP A 198 9.81 11.78 13.06
N MET A 199 8.48 11.75 13.26
CA MET A 199 7.70 10.51 13.20
C MET A 199 7.79 9.82 11.83
N LEU A 200 7.74 10.56 10.73
CA LEU A 200 7.85 9.99 9.38
C LEU A 200 9.26 9.45 9.09
N TYR A 201 10.31 10.09 9.62
CA TYR A 201 11.67 9.55 9.56
C TYR A 201 11.78 8.24 10.35
N THR A 202 11.28 8.22 11.59
CA THR A 202 11.23 7.00 12.42
C THR A 202 10.44 5.89 11.73
N LEU A 203 9.33 6.23 11.06
CA LEU A 203 8.57 5.28 10.25
C LEU A 203 9.44 4.68 9.14
N GLY A 204 10.09 5.52 8.33
CA GLY A 204 10.95 5.06 7.23
C GLY A 204 12.06 4.10 7.70
N GLU A 205 12.75 4.44 8.79
CA GLU A 205 13.78 3.58 9.41
C GLU A 205 13.17 2.27 9.90
N THR A 206 12.01 2.32 10.56
CA THR A 206 11.30 1.15 11.08
C THR A 206 10.87 0.21 9.97
N LEU A 207 10.27 0.72 8.89
CA LEU A 207 9.90 -0.07 7.71
C LEU A 207 11.14 -0.75 7.09
N THR A 208 12.25 -0.01 6.96
CA THR A 208 13.50 -0.55 6.44
C THR A 208 14.07 -1.66 7.32
N ALA A 209 14.05 -1.50 8.63
CA ALA A 209 14.52 -2.53 9.56
C ALA A 209 13.64 -3.78 9.49
N LEU A 210 12.32 -3.62 9.45
CA LEU A 210 11.37 -4.72 9.40
C LEU A 210 11.45 -5.49 8.08
N LYS A 211 11.47 -4.81 6.91
CA LYS A 211 11.56 -5.48 5.61
C LYS A 211 12.89 -6.20 5.37
N ARG A 212 13.98 -5.78 6.05
CA ARG A 212 15.26 -6.51 6.02
C ARG A 212 15.21 -7.81 6.82
N LYS A 213 14.42 -7.81 7.91
CA LYS A 213 14.32 -8.96 8.82
C LYS A 213 13.26 -9.96 8.37
N TYR A 214 12.17 -9.50 7.78
CA TYR A 214 10.99 -10.31 7.45
C TYR A 214 10.62 -10.18 5.96
N PRO A 215 10.02 -11.20 5.34
CA PRO A 215 9.52 -11.13 3.96
C PRO A 215 8.23 -10.30 3.89
N ILE A 216 8.34 -9.01 4.12
CA ILE A 216 7.22 -8.07 4.15
C ILE A 216 7.23 -7.22 2.87
N ALA A 217 6.04 -7.06 2.27
CA ALA A 217 5.74 -6.03 1.30
C ALA A 217 4.90 -4.94 1.97
N PHE A 218 5.48 -3.77 2.22
CA PHE A 218 4.74 -2.64 2.78
C PHE A 218 4.02 -1.85 1.71
N ILE A 219 2.75 -1.48 1.96
CA ILE A 219 1.96 -0.53 1.18
C ILE A 219 1.53 0.59 2.13
N VAL A 220 2.17 1.74 2.01
CA VAL A 220 1.98 2.89 2.90
C VAL A 220 1.23 4.00 2.17
N LEU A 221 0.08 4.38 2.69
CA LEU A 221 -0.66 5.52 2.17
C LEU A 221 -0.19 6.81 2.83
N SER A 222 0.08 7.82 2.02
CA SER A 222 0.52 9.15 2.45
C SER A 222 -0.36 10.24 1.86
N GLN A 223 -0.24 11.46 2.36
CA GLN A 223 -0.93 12.62 1.81
C GLN A 223 0.01 13.45 0.94
N LEU A 224 -0.58 14.17 -0.03
CA LEU A 224 0.12 15.20 -0.78
C LEU A 224 -0.03 16.55 -0.10
N ASN A 225 0.98 17.38 -0.24
CA ASN A 225 0.97 18.78 0.17
C ASN A 225 -0.13 19.56 -0.55
N ARG A 226 -0.61 20.64 0.08
CA ARG A 226 -1.63 21.50 -0.54
C ARG A 226 -1.09 22.31 -1.73
N SER A 227 0.21 22.44 -1.86
CA SER A 227 0.88 23.13 -2.99
C SER A 227 0.48 22.59 -4.35
N ILE A 228 0.08 21.30 -4.43
CA ILE A 228 -0.43 20.72 -5.69
C ILE A 228 -1.74 21.39 -6.15
N ASP A 229 -2.51 21.95 -5.24
CA ASP A 229 -3.79 22.61 -5.56
C ASP A 229 -3.61 24.11 -5.92
N ALA A 230 -2.37 24.61 -5.98
CA ALA A 230 -2.08 26.00 -6.30
C ALA A 230 -2.58 26.37 -7.73
N PRO A 231 -3.24 27.54 -7.87
CA PRO A 231 -3.82 27.95 -9.17
C PRO A 231 -2.82 27.94 -10.32
N GLU A 232 -1.58 28.33 -10.05
CA GLU A 232 -0.50 28.40 -11.04
C GLU A 232 -0.17 27.03 -11.66
N ARG A 233 -0.51 25.95 -10.95
CA ARG A 233 -0.32 24.57 -11.42
C ARG A 233 -1.48 24.08 -12.27
N ASN A 234 -2.62 24.77 -12.25
CA ASN A 234 -3.85 24.40 -12.95
C ASN A 234 -4.11 25.26 -14.20
N GLU A 235 -3.20 26.21 -14.54
CA GLU A 235 -3.38 27.10 -15.69
C GLU A 235 -3.37 26.31 -17.00
N ASP A 236 -4.36 26.60 -17.86
CA ASP A 236 -4.41 26.09 -19.23
C ASP A 236 -3.14 26.50 -19.99
N GLY A 237 -2.49 25.54 -20.63
CA GLY A 237 -1.27 25.72 -21.39
C GLY A 237 0.03 25.32 -20.68
N LYS A 238 0.01 25.14 -19.38
CA LYS A 238 1.05 24.41 -18.67
C LYS A 238 0.62 22.95 -18.54
N TYR A 239 1.53 22.04 -18.33
CA TYR A 239 1.43 20.58 -18.45
C TYR A 239 0.37 19.87 -17.61
N GLY A 240 -0.66 20.57 -17.12
CA GLY A 240 -1.63 20.05 -16.17
C GLY A 240 -1.07 19.90 -14.77
N ASN A 241 -1.93 19.61 -13.82
CA ASN A 241 -1.53 19.47 -12.41
C ASN A 241 -1.06 18.04 -12.11
N PHE A 242 0.09 17.64 -12.62
CA PHE A 242 0.66 16.34 -12.31
C PHE A 242 1.53 16.38 -11.05
N ILE A 243 1.66 15.21 -10.40
CA ILE A 243 2.31 15.06 -9.10
C ILE A 243 3.82 15.03 -9.28
N LEU A 244 4.52 15.84 -8.49
CA LEU A 244 5.97 15.87 -8.36
C LEU A 244 6.38 15.19 -7.05
N GLU A 245 7.65 14.83 -6.98
CA GLU A 245 8.26 14.26 -5.77
C GLU A 245 8.05 15.16 -4.53
N SER A 246 8.25 16.46 -4.69
CA SER A 246 8.09 17.48 -3.64
C SER A 246 6.65 17.64 -3.13
N ASP A 247 5.66 17.10 -3.84
CA ASP A 247 4.27 17.18 -3.40
C ASP A 247 3.92 16.17 -2.31
N ILE A 248 4.73 15.15 -2.12
CA ILE A 248 4.49 14.14 -1.07
C ILE A 248 4.82 14.71 0.29
N MET A 249 3.88 14.67 1.21
CA MET A 249 4.11 15.16 2.58
C MET A 249 5.14 14.27 3.28
N GLY A 250 6.22 14.89 3.79
CA GLY A 250 7.36 14.17 4.33
C GLY A 250 8.17 13.44 3.26
N ALA A 251 8.21 14.01 2.04
CA ALA A 251 8.88 13.43 0.87
C ALA A 251 10.27 12.88 1.22
N ASP A 252 11.13 13.70 1.82
CA ASP A 252 12.50 13.30 2.11
C ASP A 252 12.58 12.05 3.00
N ALA A 253 11.72 11.99 4.04
CA ALA A 253 11.70 10.86 4.97
C ALA A 253 11.19 9.57 4.33
N LEU A 254 10.09 9.61 3.58
CA LEU A 254 9.50 8.43 2.97
C LEU A 254 10.22 8.03 1.67
N LEU A 255 10.70 9.00 0.88
CA LEU A 255 11.42 8.79 -0.37
C LEU A 255 12.70 7.99 -0.23
N GLN A 256 13.50 8.27 0.83
CA GLN A 256 14.74 7.55 1.09
C GLN A 256 14.50 6.06 1.32
N HIS A 257 13.37 5.71 1.94
CA HIS A 257 13.04 4.36 2.39
C HIS A 257 12.10 3.60 1.44
N ALA A 258 11.38 4.31 0.54
CA ALA A 258 10.50 3.70 -0.46
C ALA A 258 11.29 3.08 -1.62
N ASP A 259 10.90 1.89 -2.03
CA ASP A 259 11.39 1.25 -3.25
C ASP A 259 10.53 1.70 -4.45
N THR A 260 9.22 1.83 -4.25
CA THR A 260 8.28 2.37 -5.23
C THR A 260 7.50 3.53 -4.63
N LEU A 261 7.41 4.65 -5.34
CA LEU A 261 6.64 5.83 -4.95
C LEU A 261 5.66 6.17 -6.05
N ILE A 262 4.39 6.24 -5.68
CA ILE A 262 3.27 6.47 -6.59
C ILE A 262 2.47 7.67 -6.10
N GLY A 263 2.18 8.58 -7.00
CA GLY A 263 1.24 9.67 -6.79
C GLY A 263 -0.10 9.40 -7.47
N LEU A 264 -1.21 9.62 -6.79
CA LEU A 264 -2.56 9.51 -7.36
C LEU A 264 -3.19 10.88 -7.51
N ASN A 265 -3.75 11.16 -8.69
CA ASN A 265 -4.51 12.39 -8.95
C ASN A 265 -5.81 12.10 -9.72
N ARG A 266 -6.83 12.94 -9.49
CA ARG A 266 -8.07 12.98 -10.27
C ARG A 266 -8.18 14.33 -10.98
N PRO A 267 -7.53 14.48 -12.13
CA PRO A 267 -7.45 15.77 -12.84
C PRO A 267 -8.82 16.32 -13.23
N GLY A 268 -9.78 15.45 -13.53
CA GLY A 268 -11.14 15.88 -13.84
C GLY A 268 -11.85 16.63 -12.71
N LYS A 269 -11.55 16.33 -11.43
CA LYS A 269 -12.07 17.10 -10.28
C LYS A 269 -11.53 18.53 -10.24
N GLN A 270 -10.37 18.77 -10.83
CA GLN A 270 -9.72 20.08 -10.93
C GLN A 270 -10.10 20.82 -12.21
N LYS A 271 -11.03 20.26 -13.01
CA LYS A 271 -11.48 20.78 -14.33
C LYS A 271 -10.33 20.95 -15.35
N ILE A 272 -9.27 20.17 -15.20
CA ILE A 272 -8.12 20.18 -16.12
C ILE A 272 -8.52 19.45 -17.39
N LYS A 273 -8.23 20.06 -18.54
CA LYS A 273 -8.49 19.46 -19.85
C LYS A 273 -7.38 18.52 -20.29
N TYR A 274 -6.14 18.89 -20.02
CA TYR A 274 -4.95 18.12 -20.39
C TYR A 274 -4.12 17.80 -19.17
N TYR A 275 -3.72 16.56 -19.01
CA TYR A 275 -2.99 16.10 -17.85
C TYR A 275 -1.60 15.53 -18.22
N GLY A 276 -0.61 15.88 -17.41
CA GLY A 276 0.77 15.42 -17.56
C GLY A 276 1.52 16.06 -18.72
N VAL A 277 2.80 15.72 -18.83
CA VAL A 277 3.72 16.24 -19.87
C VAL A 277 3.23 15.87 -21.26
N GLU A 278 2.71 14.65 -21.41
CA GLU A 278 2.17 14.13 -22.68
C GLU A 278 0.80 14.70 -23.02
N ARG A 279 0.26 15.60 -22.19
CA ARG A 279 -1.03 16.26 -22.41
C ARG A 279 -2.19 15.29 -22.68
N TYR A 280 -2.29 14.21 -21.87
CA TYR A 280 -3.43 13.29 -21.94
C TYR A 280 -4.74 14.04 -21.79
N ILE A 281 -5.66 13.82 -22.73
CA ILE A 281 -6.99 14.45 -22.71
C ILE A 281 -7.80 13.80 -21.60
N VAL A 282 -8.19 14.59 -20.60
CA VAL A 282 -9.06 14.17 -19.49
C VAL A 282 -10.39 14.91 -19.50
N ASP A 283 -10.46 16.06 -20.19
CA ASP A 283 -11.62 16.90 -20.47
C ASP A 283 -12.60 17.07 -19.29
N GLY A 284 -12.04 17.18 -18.09
CA GLY A 284 -12.82 17.33 -16.86
C GLY A 284 -13.53 16.07 -16.38
N ASP A 285 -13.28 14.90 -16.96
CA ASP A 285 -13.89 13.64 -16.51
C ASP A 285 -13.44 13.29 -15.07
N PRO A 286 -14.35 13.32 -14.06
CA PRO A 286 -14.02 13.07 -12.66
C PRO A 286 -13.76 11.58 -12.38
N THR A 287 -14.02 10.68 -13.31
CA THR A 287 -13.83 9.23 -13.14
C THR A 287 -12.39 8.82 -13.39
N ILE A 288 -11.65 9.60 -14.19
CA ILE A 288 -10.25 9.33 -14.49
C ILE A 288 -9.39 9.48 -13.23
N LEU A 289 -8.65 8.43 -12.91
CA LEU A 289 -7.63 8.40 -11.87
C LEU A 289 -6.28 8.18 -12.52
N ALA A 290 -5.42 9.19 -12.45
CA ALA A 290 -4.04 9.11 -12.92
C ALA A 290 -3.14 8.52 -11.82
N MET A 291 -2.28 7.59 -12.22
CA MET A 291 -1.26 6.98 -11.36
C MET A 291 0.12 7.34 -11.88
N HIS A 292 0.86 8.13 -11.11
CA HIS A 292 2.22 8.55 -11.43
C HIS A 292 3.24 7.70 -10.70
N PHE A 293 4.15 7.07 -11.45
CA PHE A 293 5.32 6.41 -10.90
C PHE A 293 6.43 7.45 -10.77
N ILE A 294 6.64 7.93 -9.55
CA ILE A 294 7.66 8.95 -9.24
C ILE A 294 9.02 8.28 -9.04
N LYS A 295 9.01 7.09 -8.44
CA LYS A 295 10.20 6.28 -8.18
C LYS A 295 9.87 4.81 -8.33
N CYS A 296 10.70 4.07 -9.05
CA CYS A 296 10.72 2.61 -9.12
C CYS A 296 12.17 2.13 -9.02
N ARG A 297 12.41 1.16 -8.16
CA ARG A 297 13.70 0.47 -8.02
C ARG A 297 13.59 -0.98 -8.44
#